data_692aa4f13c8ccaa2ffeb5808c412387c
#
_entry.id   692aa4f13c8ccaa2ffeb5808c412387c
#
_cell.length_a   1.000
_cell.length_b   1.000
_cell.length_c   1.000
_cell.angle_alpha   90.00
_cell.angle_beta   90.00
_cell.angle_gamma   90.00
#
_symmetry.space_group_name_H-M   'P 1'
#
loop_
_entity.id
_entity.type
_entity.pdbx_description
1 polymer ?
#
loop_
_entity_poly.entity_id
_entity_poly.type
_entity_poly.pdbx_seq_one_letter_code
_entity_poly.pdbx_strand_id
1 'polypeptide(L)'
;TMLGLSNVPAIKLAEKLMKIVNSSFVPKPSRLSKIFYSDNGSTAVEVALKMAFQYWKHKGVEGKHAFLSLNNAYHGDTLGAVSVGGVGIFHEAFGPLLFKTFNAPSPYCYRCELGKTFPDCSVACLAKMEEILSLHAGEIAGLIIEPLIQAAGGMITSPPGYLKGVRELCTKYN
;
A
#
# COMPACT_ATOMS: atom_id res chain seq x y z
N THR A 1 26.53 2.93 -7.95
CA THR A 1 26.24 3.07 -6.52
C THR A 1 26.83 4.36 -5.99
N MET A 2 26.07 5.06 -5.20
CA MET A 2 26.41 6.41 -4.77
C MET A 2 26.53 6.49 -3.25
N LEU A 3 27.17 5.48 -2.68
CA LEU A 3 27.36 5.38 -1.25
C LEU A 3 28.07 6.63 -0.71
N GLY A 4 27.32 7.50 -0.07
CA GLY A 4 27.79 8.78 0.44
C GLY A 4 28.03 9.88 -0.61
N LEU A 5 27.81 9.60 -1.91
CA LEU A 5 27.93 10.55 -3.00
C LEU A 5 26.58 10.71 -3.72
N SER A 6 26.42 11.79 -4.47
CA SER A 6 25.26 12.02 -5.32
C SER A 6 25.69 12.55 -6.69
N ASN A 7 24.74 12.65 -7.63
CA ASN A 7 24.97 13.27 -8.94
C ASN A 7 23.87 14.30 -9.23
N VAL A 8 24.19 15.22 -10.14
CA VAL A 8 23.29 16.33 -10.49
C VAL A 8 21.92 15.84 -11.02
N PRO A 9 21.81 14.83 -11.89
CA PRO A 9 20.52 14.31 -12.33
C PRO A 9 19.64 13.79 -11.17
N ALA A 10 20.19 13.04 -10.23
CA ALA A 10 19.44 12.53 -9.08
C ALA A 10 18.93 13.67 -8.17
N ILE A 11 19.77 14.68 -7.93
CA ILE A 11 19.38 15.85 -7.14
C ILE A 11 18.23 16.59 -7.84
N LYS A 12 18.35 16.87 -9.13
CA LYS A 12 17.29 17.55 -9.90
C LYS A 12 15.99 16.75 -9.96
N LEU A 13 16.07 15.41 -10.04
CA LEU A 13 14.90 14.55 -9.98
C LEU A 13 14.22 14.64 -8.60
N ALA A 14 14.99 14.58 -7.51
CA ALA A 14 14.45 14.74 -6.17
C ALA A 14 13.73 16.09 -6.00
N GLU A 15 14.33 17.18 -6.46
CA GLU A 15 13.71 18.51 -6.42
C GLU A 15 12.36 18.55 -7.16
N LYS A 16 12.29 17.94 -8.36
CA LYS A 16 11.04 17.87 -9.14
C LYS A 16 9.99 17.02 -8.43
N LEU A 17 10.36 15.83 -7.94
CA LEU A 17 9.45 14.96 -7.20
C LEU A 17 8.91 15.65 -5.94
N MET A 18 9.78 16.33 -5.18
CA MET A 18 9.37 17.08 -3.98
C MET A 18 8.34 18.17 -4.29
N LYS A 19 8.48 18.86 -5.43
CA LYS A 19 7.50 19.85 -5.88
C LYS A 19 6.15 19.21 -6.23
N ILE A 20 6.15 18.07 -6.90
CA ILE A 20 4.94 17.35 -7.31
C ILE A 20 4.19 16.81 -6.09
N VAL A 21 4.87 16.06 -5.21
CA VAL A 21 4.23 15.42 -4.05
C VAL A 21 3.82 16.41 -2.97
N ASN A 22 4.41 17.59 -2.93
CA ASN A 22 4.08 18.68 -2.00
C ASN A 22 3.34 19.84 -2.67
N SER A 23 2.57 19.57 -3.70
CA SER A 23 1.74 20.58 -4.36
C SER A 23 0.86 21.35 -3.36
N SER A 24 0.30 22.47 -3.78
CA SER A 24 -0.51 23.36 -2.92
C SER A 24 -1.70 22.66 -2.24
N PHE A 25 -2.12 21.51 -2.76
CA PHE A 25 -3.22 20.71 -2.19
C PHE A 25 -2.81 19.85 -0.98
N VAL A 26 -1.50 19.71 -0.70
CA VAL A 26 -1.03 18.91 0.44
C VAL A 26 -0.84 19.81 1.67
N PRO A 27 -1.55 19.55 2.78
CA PRO A 27 -1.37 20.31 4.02
C PRO A 27 0.07 20.26 4.54
N LYS A 28 0.57 21.36 5.10
CA LYS A 28 1.96 21.47 5.60
C LYS A 28 2.44 20.32 6.50
N PRO A 29 1.67 19.85 7.50
CA PRO A 29 2.13 18.78 8.37
C PRO A 29 2.28 17.42 7.67
N SER A 30 1.65 17.23 6.50
CA SER A 30 1.73 16.01 5.69
C SER A 30 2.77 16.09 4.58
N ARG A 31 3.56 17.17 4.50
CA ARG A 31 4.56 17.33 3.45
C ARG A 31 5.73 16.39 3.63
N LEU A 32 6.08 15.74 2.54
CA LEU A 32 7.27 14.90 2.46
C LEU A 32 8.53 15.79 2.37
N SER A 33 9.62 15.36 2.97
CA SER A 33 10.88 16.12 3.01
C SER A 33 12.09 15.34 2.48
N LYS A 34 11.91 14.07 2.14
CA LYS A 34 12.99 13.20 1.68
C LYS A 34 12.53 12.30 0.55
N ILE A 35 13.46 11.94 -0.32
CA ILE A 35 13.30 10.93 -1.37
C ILE A 35 14.30 9.81 -1.10
N PHE A 36 13.85 8.59 -1.26
CA PHE A 36 14.69 7.40 -1.27
C PHE A 36 14.66 6.79 -2.66
N TYR A 37 15.82 6.58 -3.27
CA TYR A 37 15.94 5.92 -4.55
C TYR A 37 16.19 4.43 -4.39
N SER A 38 15.56 3.64 -5.22
CA SER A 38 15.76 2.20 -5.32
C SER A 38 15.89 1.80 -6.80
N ASP A 39 16.41 0.59 -7.06
CA ASP A 39 16.73 0.15 -8.42
C ASP A 39 15.49 -0.12 -9.27
N ASN A 40 14.39 -0.55 -8.66
CA ASN A 40 13.12 -0.86 -9.32
C ASN A 40 11.94 -0.78 -8.34
N GLY A 41 10.72 -1.04 -8.85
CA GLY A 41 9.50 -0.99 -8.04
C GLY A 41 9.48 -1.98 -6.89
N SER A 42 9.88 -3.23 -7.12
CA SER A 42 9.88 -4.26 -6.08
C SER A 42 10.82 -3.92 -4.93
N THR A 43 12.04 -3.45 -5.24
CA THR A 43 13.00 -3.03 -4.20
C THR A 43 12.55 -1.76 -3.49
N ALA A 44 11.81 -0.86 -4.15
CA ALA A 44 11.19 0.28 -3.49
C ALA A 44 10.10 -0.15 -2.50
N VAL A 45 9.30 -1.14 -2.86
CA VAL A 45 8.30 -1.76 -1.96
C VAL A 45 8.98 -2.40 -0.76
N GLU A 46 10.04 -3.20 -0.95
CA GLU A 46 10.81 -3.79 0.15
C GLU A 46 11.28 -2.74 1.17
N VAL A 47 11.81 -1.62 0.67
CA VAL A 47 12.27 -0.53 1.54
C VAL A 47 11.09 0.14 2.24
N ALA A 48 9.97 0.35 1.55
CA ALA A 48 8.77 0.95 2.14
C ALA A 48 8.20 0.08 3.28
N LEU A 49 8.13 -1.24 3.11
CA LEU A 49 7.69 -2.19 4.14
C LEU A 49 8.62 -2.13 5.36
N LYS A 50 9.94 -2.13 5.14
CA LYS A 50 10.94 -2.01 6.22
C LYS A 50 10.82 -0.68 6.96
N MET A 51 10.61 0.42 6.24
CA MET A 51 10.42 1.75 6.85
C MET A 51 9.15 1.80 7.69
N ALA A 52 8.03 1.24 7.21
CA ALA A 52 6.78 1.20 7.94
C ALA A 52 6.92 0.38 9.24
N PHE A 53 7.53 -0.80 9.18
CA PHE A 53 7.82 -1.62 10.36
C PHE A 53 8.73 -0.89 11.35
N GLN A 54 9.83 -0.30 10.88
CA GLN A 54 10.80 0.39 11.71
C GLN A 54 10.21 1.66 12.36
N TYR A 55 9.29 2.34 11.68
CA TYR A 55 8.58 3.49 12.24
C TYR A 55 7.90 3.14 13.56
N TRP A 56 7.17 2.04 13.61
CA TRP A 56 6.47 1.60 14.82
C TRP A 56 7.44 1.19 15.93
N LYS A 57 8.54 0.51 15.59
CA LYS A 57 9.62 0.22 16.56
C LYS A 57 10.19 1.50 17.17
N HIS A 58 10.46 2.52 16.36
CA HIS A 58 10.98 3.80 16.86
C HIS A 58 9.95 4.56 17.71
N LYS A 59 8.67 4.31 17.50
CA LYS A 59 7.58 4.85 18.34
C LYS A 59 7.39 4.07 19.65
N GLY A 60 8.11 2.99 19.86
CA GLY A 60 7.92 2.11 21.02
C GLY A 60 6.61 1.31 20.98
N VAL A 61 5.98 1.20 19.82
CA VAL A 61 4.76 0.41 19.63
C VAL A 61 5.17 -0.99 19.18
N GLU A 62 5.01 -1.94 20.09
CA GLU A 62 5.22 -3.35 19.79
C GLU A 62 3.98 -3.98 19.14
N GLY A 63 4.18 -5.09 18.42
CA GLY A 63 3.08 -5.86 17.82
C GLY A 63 2.75 -5.50 16.39
N LYS A 64 3.02 -4.29 15.90
CA LYS A 64 2.76 -3.88 14.51
C LYS A 64 3.82 -4.44 13.55
N HIS A 65 3.55 -5.62 12.99
CA HIS A 65 4.50 -6.36 12.14
C HIS A 65 3.86 -6.95 10.87
N ALA A 66 2.54 -6.91 10.75
CA ALA A 66 1.80 -7.35 9.57
C ALA A 66 1.43 -6.17 8.66
N PHE A 67 1.03 -6.48 7.44
CA PHE A 67 0.55 -5.50 6.47
C PHE A 67 -0.86 -5.83 6.01
N LEU A 68 -1.61 -4.83 5.60
CA LEU A 68 -2.89 -4.97 4.94
C LEU A 68 -2.71 -4.64 3.46
N SER A 69 -3.23 -5.50 2.59
CA SER A 69 -3.24 -5.35 1.14
C SER A 69 -4.62 -5.65 0.57
N LEU A 70 -4.75 -5.66 -0.74
CA LEU A 70 -5.99 -6.02 -1.42
C LEU A 70 -5.85 -7.35 -2.16
N ASN A 71 -6.93 -8.10 -2.26
CA ASN A 71 -7.02 -9.19 -3.23
C ASN A 71 -6.73 -8.64 -4.64
N ASN A 72 -6.14 -9.45 -5.50
CA ASN A 72 -5.72 -9.08 -6.86
C ASN A 72 -4.64 -7.98 -6.93
N ALA A 73 -4.04 -7.57 -5.83
CA ALA A 73 -2.97 -6.58 -5.86
C ALA A 73 -1.65 -7.18 -6.35
N TYR A 74 -0.84 -6.37 -7.04
CA TYR A 74 0.52 -6.72 -7.44
C TYR A 74 1.48 -5.59 -7.06
N HIS A 75 2.51 -5.94 -6.33
CA HIS A 75 3.48 -4.96 -5.82
C HIS A 75 4.93 -5.27 -6.20
N GLY A 76 5.15 -6.35 -6.96
CA GLY A 76 6.45 -6.80 -7.44
C GLY A 76 6.75 -8.26 -7.11
N ASP A 77 7.93 -8.76 -7.53
CA ASP A 77 8.30 -10.18 -7.51
C ASP A 77 9.37 -10.53 -6.46
N THR A 78 9.84 -9.59 -5.66
CA THR A 78 10.66 -9.91 -4.49
C THR A 78 9.80 -10.50 -3.37
N LEU A 79 10.36 -11.28 -2.46
CA LEU A 79 9.59 -11.99 -1.43
C LEU A 79 8.67 -11.08 -0.60
N GLY A 80 9.16 -9.91 -0.20
CA GLY A 80 8.32 -8.96 0.53
C GLY A 80 7.22 -8.36 -0.34
N ALA A 81 7.51 -8.00 -1.59
CA ALA A 81 6.53 -7.48 -2.53
C ALA A 81 5.45 -8.53 -2.87
N VAL A 82 5.83 -9.80 -3.08
CA VAL A 82 4.89 -10.91 -3.26
C VAL A 82 4.07 -11.12 -2.00
N SER A 83 4.68 -11.08 -0.81
CA SER A 83 3.95 -11.27 0.45
C SER A 83 2.79 -10.30 0.65
N VAL A 84 2.92 -9.07 0.16
CA VAL A 84 1.86 -8.05 0.21
C VAL A 84 1.02 -8.01 -1.08
N GLY A 85 1.26 -8.89 -2.03
CA GLY A 85 0.42 -9.07 -3.22
C GLY A 85 -0.88 -9.82 -2.90
N GLY A 86 -1.75 -9.99 -3.91
CA GLY A 86 -3.03 -10.68 -3.79
C GLY A 86 -3.38 -11.52 -5.03
N VAL A 87 -2.43 -11.74 -5.94
CA VAL A 87 -2.64 -12.54 -7.16
C VAL A 87 -2.21 -13.98 -6.89
N GLY A 88 -3.17 -14.90 -6.74
CA GLY A 88 -2.96 -16.29 -6.30
C GLY A 88 -1.85 -17.03 -7.05
N ILE A 89 -1.80 -16.93 -8.37
CA ILE A 89 -0.80 -17.59 -9.21
C ILE A 89 0.66 -17.23 -8.84
N PHE A 90 0.89 -16.03 -8.31
CA PHE A 90 2.22 -15.61 -7.87
C PHE A 90 2.54 -16.06 -6.43
N HIS A 91 1.52 -16.46 -5.67
CA HIS A 91 1.64 -16.84 -4.26
C HIS A 91 1.79 -18.36 -4.06
N GLU A 92 1.10 -19.17 -4.85
CA GLU A 92 1.00 -20.61 -4.63
C GLU A 92 2.35 -21.31 -4.54
N ALA A 93 3.26 -21.01 -5.48
CA ALA A 93 4.59 -21.63 -5.51
C ALA A 93 5.51 -21.19 -4.36
N PHE A 94 5.31 -19.98 -3.82
CA PHE A 94 6.21 -19.36 -2.85
C PHE A 94 5.61 -19.24 -1.44
N GLY A 95 4.38 -19.74 -1.25
CA GLY A 95 3.65 -19.64 0.02
C GLY A 95 4.48 -19.86 1.29
N PRO A 96 5.31 -20.93 1.37
CA PRO A 96 6.14 -21.19 2.56
C PRO A 96 7.22 -20.12 2.87
N LEU A 97 7.54 -19.27 1.91
CA LEU A 97 8.55 -18.21 2.05
C LEU A 97 7.94 -16.84 2.37
N LEU A 98 6.61 -16.70 2.27
CA LEU A 98 5.92 -15.42 2.43
C LEU A 98 5.58 -15.17 3.90
N PHE A 99 5.66 -13.91 4.32
CA PHE A 99 5.20 -13.52 5.64
C PHE A 99 3.68 -13.26 5.66
N LYS A 100 3.09 -13.33 6.85
CA LYS A 100 1.66 -13.12 7.06
C LYS A 100 1.24 -11.70 6.67
N THR A 101 0.19 -11.61 5.85
CA THR A 101 -0.52 -10.37 5.50
C THR A 101 -2.02 -10.54 5.70
N PHE A 102 -2.72 -9.42 5.83
CA PHE A 102 -4.18 -9.36 5.79
C PHE A 102 -4.60 -8.88 4.40
N ASN A 103 -5.65 -9.48 3.84
CA ASN A 103 -6.15 -9.11 2.52
C ASN A 103 -7.60 -8.66 2.62
N ALA A 104 -7.87 -7.45 2.15
CA ALA A 104 -9.22 -6.93 2.01
C ALA A 104 -9.74 -7.18 0.57
N PRO A 105 -11.06 -7.25 0.37
CA PRO A 105 -11.64 -7.40 -0.95
C PRO A 105 -11.20 -6.28 -1.90
N SER A 106 -10.87 -6.68 -3.14
CA SER A 106 -10.60 -5.74 -4.23
C SER A 106 -11.82 -4.87 -4.53
N PRO A 107 -11.66 -3.58 -4.87
CA PRO A 107 -12.77 -2.71 -5.29
C PRO A 107 -13.26 -3.00 -6.71
N TYR A 108 -13.45 -4.28 -7.05
CA TYR A 108 -13.77 -4.76 -8.38
C TYR A 108 -15.28 -4.77 -8.64
N CYS A 109 -15.85 -3.60 -8.98
CA CYS A 109 -17.30 -3.46 -9.18
C CYS A 109 -17.85 -4.31 -10.33
N TYR A 110 -17.07 -4.57 -11.38
CA TYR A 110 -17.48 -5.40 -12.52
C TYR A 110 -17.65 -6.88 -12.16
N ARG A 111 -16.81 -7.40 -11.25
CA ARG A 111 -16.88 -8.78 -10.72
C ARG A 111 -16.67 -8.74 -9.21
N CYS A 112 -17.66 -8.19 -8.51
CA CYS A 112 -17.57 -7.95 -7.08
C CYS A 112 -17.45 -9.26 -6.29
N GLU A 113 -16.38 -9.42 -5.52
CA GLU A 113 -16.16 -10.58 -4.63
C GLU A 113 -17.28 -10.75 -3.59
N LEU A 114 -17.96 -9.66 -3.24
CA LEU A 114 -19.06 -9.63 -2.28
C LEU A 114 -20.43 -9.86 -2.92
N GLY A 115 -20.47 -10.12 -4.23
CA GLY A 115 -21.73 -10.32 -4.98
C GLY A 115 -22.63 -9.09 -5.01
N LYS A 116 -22.09 -7.88 -4.84
CA LYS A 116 -22.84 -6.63 -4.75
C LYS A 116 -22.66 -5.78 -6.00
N THR A 117 -23.61 -4.84 -6.21
CA THR A 117 -23.60 -3.91 -7.34
C THR A 117 -23.35 -2.47 -6.86
N PHE A 118 -22.43 -1.77 -7.50
CA PHE A 118 -22.22 -0.34 -7.28
C PHE A 118 -23.22 0.47 -8.14
N PRO A 119 -23.82 1.58 -7.62
CA PRO A 119 -23.52 2.24 -6.35
C PRO A 119 -24.31 1.72 -5.13
N ASP A 120 -25.26 0.82 -5.30
CA ASP A 120 -26.22 0.40 -4.25
C ASP A 120 -25.51 -0.26 -3.04
N CYS A 121 -24.35 -0.87 -3.27
CA CYS A 121 -23.54 -1.48 -2.21
C CYS A 121 -22.88 -0.47 -1.26
N SER A 122 -22.95 0.84 -1.51
CA SER A 122 -22.29 1.89 -0.72
C SER A 122 -20.80 1.57 -0.45
N VAL A 123 -20.10 1.04 -1.47
CA VAL A 123 -18.69 0.64 -1.40
C VAL A 123 -18.41 -0.39 -0.29
N ALA A 124 -19.20 -1.47 -0.24
CA ALA A 124 -19.15 -2.49 0.81
C ALA A 124 -17.74 -3.12 1.04
N CYS A 125 -16.85 -3.08 0.05
CA CYS A 125 -15.45 -3.50 0.21
C CYS A 125 -14.68 -2.64 1.25
N LEU A 126 -15.04 -1.37 1.45
CA LEU A 126 -14.50 -0.54 2.54
C LEU A 126 -14.97 -1.04 3.91
N ALA A 127 -16.24 -1.42 4.04
CA ALA A 127 -16.75 -1.97 5.29
C ALA A 127 -16.02 -3.28 5.66
N LYS A 128 -15.70 -4.13 4.67
CA LYS A 128 -14.90 -5.34 4.91
C LYS A 128 -13.45 -5.01 5.29
N MET A 129 -12.86 -4.00 4.70
CA MET A 129 -11.53 -3.51 5.13
C MET A 129 -11.58 -2.99 6.56
N GLU A 130 -12.64 -2.26 6.92
CA GLU A 130 -12.82 -1.75 8.27
C GLU A 130 -12.98 -2.87 9.32
N GLU A 131 -13.69 -3.94 9.00
CA GLU A 131 -13.78 -5.14 9.86
C GLU A 131 -12.39 -5.70 10.18
N ILE A 132 -11.52 -5.85 9.16
CA ILE A 132 -10.14 -6.32 9.36
C ILE A 132 -9.35 -5.34 10.24
N LEU A 133 -9.44 -4.04 9.95
CA LEU A 133 -8.73 -3.02 10.72
C LEU A 133 -9.21 -2.98 12.18
N SER A 134 -10.51 -3.10 12.41
CA SER A 134 -11.08 -3.10 13.78
C SER A 134 -10.56 -4.25 14.64
N LEU A 135 -10.28 -5.40 14.04
CA LEU A 135 -9.79 -6.59 14.72
C LEU A 135 -8.27 -6.62 14.87
N HIS A 136 -7.54 -6.08 13.88
CA HIS A 136 -6.10 -6.30 13.72
C HIS A 136 -5.26 -5.02 13.65
N ALA A 137 -5.84 -3.83 13.93
CA ALA A 137 -5.08 -2.58 13.90
C ALA A 137 -3.81 -2.61 14.77
N GLY A 138 -3.84 -3.34 15.90
CA GLY A 138 -2.68 -3.52 16.77
C GLY A 138 -1.52 -4.32 16.13
N GLU A 139 -1.81 -5.12 15.10
CA GLU A 139 -0.83 -5.94 14.38
C GLU A 139 -0.38 -5.29 13.06
N ILE A 140 -1.21 -4.44 12.45
CA ILE A 140 -1.00 -3.88 11.11
C ILE A 140 -0.06 -2.68 11.19
N ALA A 141 1.13 -2.80 10.59
CA ALA A 141 2.13 -1.74 10.49
C ALA A 141 1.82 -0.74 9.37
N GLY A 142 1.09 -1.15 8.34
CA GLY A 142 0.71 -0.28 7.22
C GLY A 142 -0.21 -0.97 6.24
N LEU A 143 -0.82 -0.15 5.38
CA LEU A 143 -1.62 -0.61 4.24
C LEU A 143 -0.89 -0.23 2.95
N ILE A 144 -0.79 -1.19 2.03
CA ILE A 144 -0.25 -0.97 0.69
C ILE A 144 -1.35 -1.14 -0.36
N ILE A 145 -1.41 -0.24 -1.33
CA ILE A 145 -2.47 -0.21 -2.34
C ILE A 145 -1.95 0.33 -3.67
N GLU A 146 -2.42 -0.25 -4.77
CA GLU A 146 -2.34 0.38 -6.09
C GLU A 146 -3.44 1.45 -6.16
N PRO A 147 -3.08 2.75 -6.26
CA PRO A 147 -4.08 3.81 -6.30
C PRO A 147 -4.80 3.79 -7.67
N LEU A 148 -6.11 3.92 -7.67
CA LEU A 148 -6.98 4.02 -8.85
C LEU A 148 -7.15 2.73 -9.66
N ILE A 149 -6.08 2.01 -10.01
CA ILE A 149 -6.12 0.82 -10.87
C ILE A 149 -5.21 -0.26 -10.32
N GLN A 150 -5.74 -1.48 -10.09
CA GLN A 150 -4.94 -2.68 -9.89
C GLN A 150 -4.64 -3.27 -11.28
N ALA A 151 -3.43 -3.03 -11.78
CA ALA A 151 -3.11 -3.29 -13.17
C ALA A 151 -2.96 -4.80 -13.45
N ALA A 152 -2.05 -5.48 -12.77
CA ALA A 152 -1.77 -6.90 -12.98
C ALA A 152 -2.94 -7.81 -12.60
N GLY A 153 -3.78 -7.41 -11.66
CA GLY A 153 -5.00 -8.11 -11.29
C GLY A 153 -6.11 -8.08 -12.34
N GLY A 154 -5.92 -7.39 -13.46
CA GLY A 154 -6.85 -7.32 -14.57
C GLY A 154 -7.40 -5.92 -14.85
N MET A 155 -6.61 -4.88 -14.65
CA MET A 155 -6.96 -3.48 -14.86
C MET A 155 -8.21 -3.07 -14.06
N ILE A 156 -8.25 -3.47 -12.80
CA ILE A 156 -9.37 -3.24 -11.89
C ILE A 156 -9.38 -1.78 -11.46
N THR A 157 -10.40 -1.04 -11.86
CA THR A 157 -10.61 0.35 -11.45
C THR A 157 -11.42 0.44 -10.17
N SER A 158 -11.01 1.30 -9.25
CA SER A 158 -11.77 1.55 -8.02
C SER A 158 -12.93 2.53 -8.25
N PRO A 159 -14.06 2.36 -7.56
CA PRO A 159 -15.18 3.29 -7.65
C PRO A 159 -14.83 4.65 -7.01
N PRO A 160 -15.53 5.73 -7.42
CA PRO A 160 -15.36 7.05 -6.81
C PRO A 160 -15.47 6.99 -5.28
N GLY A 161 -14.59 7.70 -4.59
CA GLY A 161 -14.58 7.77 -3.13
C GLY A 161 -13.82 6.63 -2.42
N TYR A 162 -13.53 5.51 -3.10
CA TYR A 162 -12.87 4.37 -2.47
C TYR A 162 -11.52 4.75 -1.84
N LEU A 163 -10.62 5.35 -2.59
CA LEU A 163 -9.29 5.72 -2.09
C LEU A 163 -9.35 6.73 -0.93
N LYS A 164 -10.31 7.66 -0.98
CA LYS A 164 -10.58 8.58 0.13
C LYS A 164 -11.04 7.81 1.38
N GLY A 165 -11.97 6.87 1.23
CA GLY A 165 -12.42 6.02 2.33
C GLY A 165 -11.29 5.19 2.93
N VAL A 166 -10.41 4.62 2.10
CA VAL A 166 -9.19 3.93 2.58
C VAL A 166 -8.33 4.85 3.43
N ARG A 167 -8.11 6.12 2.99
CA ARG A 167 -7.32 7.08 3.77
C ARG A 167 -7.99 7.42 5.12
N GLU A 168 -9.30 7.56 5.12
CA GLU A 168 -10.08 7.82 6.33
C GLU A 168 -9.97 6.65 7.32
N LEU A 169 -10.08 5.41 6.85
CA LEU A 169 -9.89 4.22 7.68
C LEU A 169 -8.45 4.14 8.23
N CYS A 170 -7.44 4.37 7.41
CA CYS A 170 -6.05 4.42 7.90
C CYS A 170 -5.82 5.52 8.94
N THR A 171 -6.55 6.63 8.86
CA THR A 171 -6.47 7.70 9.87
C THR A 171 -7.19 7.31 11.16
N LYS A 172 -8.32 6.60 11.05
CA LYS A 172 -9.13 6.15 12.17
C LYS A 172 -8.43 5.08 13.01
N TYR A 173 -7.73 4.15 12.35
CA TYR A 173 -7.11 2.99 13.01
C TYR A 173 -5.60 3.14 13.22
N ASN A 174 -5.01 4.27 12.80
CA ASN A 174 -3.61 4.66 12.99
C ASN A 174 -2.61 3.66 12.42
#